data_b2a1d124770385a35a0ffccf6ec75abd
#
_entry.id   b2a1d124770385a35a0ffccf6ec75abd
#
_cell.length_a   1.000
_cell.length_b   1.000
_cell.length_c   1.000
_cell.angle_alpha   90.00
_cell.angle_beta   90.00
_cell.angle_gamma   90.00
#
_symmetry.space_group_name_H-M   'P 1'
#
loop_
_entity.id
_entity.type
_entity.pdbx_description
1 polymer ?
#
loop_
_entity_poly.entity_id
_entity_poly.type
_entity_poly.pdbx_seq_one_letter_code
_entity_poly.pdbx_strand_id
1 'polypeptide(L)'
;MEIINGERLVLGTCYYPEHWDESLWRDDLKRMLENGIEVIRIAEFAWSKIERYEGVFNYDFFDRFLDVAADMGMKVIFCTPTATPPAWLTEKYPEVLNANMDGVLYRHGGRRHYNYNSPKYQELTTIIVEKSASHYAKHPAIIGWQIDNELNCEKNEFYSESDTIAFRKFLMEKYGSIDALNEAWGTNFWNQTYNSFEEVYVPRTTLSNNTNPHEVLDYTRFVSDSACKFAKLQSDIIRKYIKPGDFITTNGLFGNLDNQRMTNESLDFITYDSYPNFAYCLDAYNKDNFLKDRMWSRNLSEVRAVSKNFGIMEQQSGANGWNTGMAAPTPKPGQMTLWTMQSVAHGADYVSYFRWRTCTYGTEIYWHGILDYSGRDNRRLAEVKSVHEKFQKLSEIAGSKYEAKVGFLKDYDNAWDSQLDVWHEKVEWKSQLGIFEAAQRTHTPMDYIYLRDDVTAEDLKPYSVLFYPHPVL
;
A
#
# COMPACT_ATOMS: atom_id res chain seq x y z
N MET A 1 -17.65 3.75 10.52
CA MET A 1 -16.52 4.63 10.13
C MET A 1 -17.05 5.69 9.17
N GLU A 2 -16.54 6.90 9.20
CA GLU A 2 -17.18 7.98 8.45
C GLU A 2 -16.95 7.91 6.93
N ILE A 3 -15.83 7.34 6.49
CA ILE A 3 -15.44 7.29 5.08
C ILE A 3 -15.61 5.91 4.43
N ILE A 4 -15.87 4.85 5.19
CA ILE A 4 -16.12 3.50 4.68
C ILE A 4 -17.37 2.94 5.36
N ASN A 5 -18.23 2.30 4.60
CA ASN A 5 -19.56 1.81 5.06
C ASN A 5 -20.41 2.93 5.69
N GLY A 6 -20.19 4.18 5.22
CA GLY A 6 -20.96 5.34 5.63
C GLY A 6 -22.25 5.49 4.85
N GLU A 7 -22.93 6.62 5.06
CA GLU A 7 -24.17 6.94 4.36
C GLU A 7 -23.95 7.61 2.99
N ARG A 8 -22.70 7.88 2.61
CA ARG A 8 -22.36 8.58 1.37
C ARG A 8 -20.95 8.28 0.89
N LEU A 9 -20.73 8.49 -0.40
CA LEU A 9 -19.42 8.46 -1.01
C LEU A 9 -18.61 9.73 -0.63
N VAL A 10 -17.31 9.60 -0.40
CA VAL A 10 -16.45 10.67 0.09
C VAL A 10 -15.26 10.91 -0.84
N LEU A 11 -14.96 12.19 -1.12
CA LEU A 11 -13.76 12.60 -1.84
C LEU A 11 -12.70 13.15 -0.89
N GLY A 12 -11.44 12.80 -1.20
CA GLY A 12 -10.26 13.31 -0.53
C GLY A 12 -9.14 13.70 -1.49
N THR A 13 -8.03 14.15 -0.92
CA THR A 13 -6.78 14.36 -1.64
C THR A 13 -5.58 14.24 -0.71
N CYS A 14 -4.44 13.81 -1.27
CA CYS A 14 -3.17 13.91 -0.57
C CYS A 14 -2.70 15.36 -0.56
N TYR A 15 -2.31 15.84 0.60
CA TYR A 15 -1.82 17.20 0.78
C TYR A 15 -0.56 17.19 1.65
N TYR A 16 0.38 18.01 1.32
CA TYR A 16 1.67 18.13 2.01
C TYR A 16 1.85 19.56 2.48
N PRO A 17 1.29 19.95 3.64
CA PRO A 17 1.39 21.32 4.13
C PRO A 17 2.83 21.78 4.29
N GLU A 18 3.76 20.87 4.55
CA GLU A 18 5.19 21.13 4.68
C GLU A 18 5.89 21.48 3.35
N HIS A 19 5.23 21.29 2.21
CA HIS A 19 5.75 21.67 0.89
C HIS A 19 5.37 23.09 0.48
N TRP A 20 4.48 23.75 1.21
CA TRP A 20 3.91 25.05 0.82
C TRP A 20 4.05 26.07 1.93
N ASP A 21 4.05 27.36 1.54
CA ASP A 21 4.00 28.45 2.51
C ASP A 21 2.69 28.42 3.28
N GLU A 22 2.73 28.69 4.59
CA GLU A 22 1.57 28.64 5.48
C GLU A 22 0.42 29.57 5.02
N SER A 23 0.75 30.67 4.31
CA SER A 23 -0.26 31.60 3.77
C SER A 23 -1.19 30.96 2.72
N LEU A 24 -0.79 29.84 2.11
CA LEU A 24 -1.59 29.12 1.13
C LEU A 24 -2.59 28.15 1.76
N TRP A 25 -2.41 27.73 3.00
CA TRP A 25 -3.21 26.67 3.63
C TRP A 25 -4.71 26.95 3.57
N ARG A 26 -5.13 28.14 4.05
CA ARG A 26 -6.55 28.51 4.07
C ARG A 26 -7.18 28.60 2.66
N ASP A 27 -6.46 29.11 1.68
CA ASP A 27 -6.93 29.17 0.31
C ASP A 27 -7.05 27.76 -0.30
N ASP A 28 -6.05 26.90 -0.10
CA ASP A 28 -6.08 25.53 -0.58
C ASP A 28 -7.25 24.73 0.05
N LEU A 29 -7.40 24.77 1.37
CA LEU A 29 -8.48 24.07 2.05
C LEU A 29 -9.86 24.58 1.62
N LYS A 30 -10.03 25.90 1.47
CA LYS A 30 -11.26 26.49 0.97
C LYS A 30 -11.60 25.99 -0.45
N ARG A 31 -10.63 26.01 -1.36
CA ARG A 31 -10.82 25.55 -2.74
C ARG A 31 -11.12 24.04 -2.78
N MET A 32 -10.49 23.22 -1.93
CA MET A 32 -10.82 21.81 -1.79
C MET A 32 -12.29 21.61 -1.41
N LEU A 33 -12.75 22.27 -0.34
CA LEU A 33 -14.13 22.17 0.14
C LEU A 33 -15.15 22.67 -0.90
N GLU A 34 -14.87 23.77 -1.60
CA GLU A 34 -15.72 24.31 -2.68
C GLU A 34 -15.84 23.36 -3.87
N ASN A 35 -14.94 22.41 -4.01
CA ASN A 35 -14.94 21.38 -5.05
C ASN A 35 -15.30 19.97 -4.53
N GLY A 36 -15.77 19.88 -3.28
CA GLY A 36 -16.29 18.65 -2.68
C GLY A 36 -15.24 17.71 -2.10
N ILE A 37 -14.00 18.15 -1.95
CA ILE A 37 -12.94 17.42 -1.24
C ILE A 37 -13.06 17.75 0.24
N GLU A 38 -13.34 16.75 1.06
CA GLU A 38 -13.64 16.92 2.50
C GLU A 38 -12.59 16.29 3.41
N VAL A 39 -11.74 15.43 2.87
CA VAL A 39 -10.73 14.68 3.61
C VAL A 39 -9.36 14.90 2.98
N ILE A 40 -8.36 15.16 3.78
CA ILE A 40 -6.97 15.20 3.34
C ILE A 40 -6.12 14.17 4.08
N ARG A 41 -5.14 13.58 3.37
CA ARG A 41 -4.08 12.77 3.96
C ARG A 41 -2.80 13.58 4.06
N ILE A 42 -2.13 13.55 5.22
CA ILE A 42 -0.91 14.32 5.51
C ILE A 42 0.12 13.54 6.29
N ALA A 43 1.36 14.01 6.26
CA ALA A 43 2.47 13.69 7.17
C ALA A 43 3.21 12.37 6.94
N GLU A 44 2.90 11.55 5.93
CA GLU A 44 3.52 10.24 5.69
C GLU A 44 5.04 10.28 5.46
N PHE A 45 5.59 11.45 5.13
CA PHE A 45 7.02 11.64 4.89
C PHE A 45 7.65 12.71 5.80
N ALA A 46 6.97 13.08 6.88
CA ALA A 46 7.29 14.27 7.65
C ALA A 46 8.04 14.01 8.97
N TRP A 47 8.79 12.89 9.10
CA TRP A 47 9.51 12.57 10.35
C TRP A 47 10.40 13.73 10.81
N SER A 48 11.26 14.27 9.92
CA SER A 48 12.14 15.39 10.27
C SER A 48 11.42 16.69 10.62
N LYS A 49 10.13 16.82 10.27
CA LYS A 49 9.31 17.97 10.65
C LYS A 49 8.87 17.87 12.11
N ILE A 50 8.68 16.65 12.61
CA ILE A 50 8.29 16.37 14.00
C ILE A 50 9.53 16.17 14.88
N GLU A 51 10.54 15.43 14.38
CA GLU A 51 11.77 15.12 15.12
C GLU A 51 12.99 15.37 14.21
N ARG A 52 13.43 16.65 14.19
CA ARG A 52 14.57 17.06 13.38
C ARG A 52 15.91 16.53 13.94
N TYR A 53 16.00 16.43 15.24
CA TYR A 53 17.12 15.88 15.97
C TYR A 53 16.62 14.81 16.93
N GLU A 54 17.37 13.75 17.11
CA GLU A 54 16.98 12.63 17.96
C GLU A 54 16.52 13.09 19.35
N GLY A 55 15.31 12.68 19.73
CA GLY A 55 14.69 13.01 21.02
C GLY A 55 14.16 14.44 21.15
N VAL A 56 14.27 15.27 20.11
CA VAL A 56 13.79 16.66 20.12
C VAL A 56 12.54 16.78 19.26
N PHE A 57 11.37 16.71 19.88
CA PHE A 57 10.07 16.75 19.22
C PHE A 57 9.55 18.19 19.16
N ASN A 58 9.06 18.60 17.98
CA ASN A 58 8.40 19.87 17.74
C ASN A 58 7.07 19.61 17.02
N TYR A 59 5.97 19.96 17.64
CA TYR A 59 4.62 19.75 17.12
C TYR A 59 4.01 21.02 16.50
N ASP A 60 4.59 22.20 16.74
CA ASP A 60 4.02 23.51 16.42
C ASP A 60 3.54 23.63 14.97
N PHE A 61 4.24 23.03 14.03
CA PHE A 61 3.91 23.14 12.61
C PHE A 61 2.57 22.44 12.30
N PHE A 62 2.44 21.18 12.73
CA PHE A 62 1.21 20.44 12.50
C PHE A 62 0.09 20.87 13.44
N ASP A 63 0.38 21.35 14.63
CA ASP A 63 -0.63 21.95 15.51
C ASP A 63 -1.31 23.12 14.81
N ARG A 64 -0.54 24.10 14.28
CA ARG A 64 -1.11 25.23 13.52
C ARG A 64 -1.88 24.78 12.30
N PHE A 65 -1.37 23.79 11.54
CA PHE A 65 -2.08 23.30 10.37
C PHE A 65 -3.39 22.61 10.73
N LEU A 66 -3.38 21.75 11.73
CA LEU A 66 -4.56 21.01 12.20
C LEU A 66 -5.62 21.96 12.77
N ASP A 67 -5.21 23.01 13.49
CA ASP A 67 -6.12 24.06 13.96
C ASP A 67 -6.83 24.76 12.79
N VAL A 68 -6.07 25.10 11.72
CA VAL A 68 -6.65 25.68 10.50
C VAL A 68 -7.60 24.69 9.83
N ALA A 69 -7.25 23.41 9.75
CA ALA A 69 -8.10 22.37 9.16
C ALA A 69 -9.42 22.23 9.97
N ALA A 70 -9.33 22.18 11.32
CA ALA A 70 -10.51 22.11 12.18
C ALA A 70 -11.42 23.33 12.05
N ASP A 71 -10.83 24.54 12.06
CA ASP A 71 -11.56 25.80 11.90
C ASP A 71 -12.36 25.87 10.58
N MET A 72 -11.82 25.24 9.54
CA MET A 72 -12.46 25.18 8.22
C MET A 72 -13.37 23.96 8.01
N GLY A 73 -13.43 23.03 8.96
CA GLY A 73 -14.22 21.80 8.85
C GLY A 73 -13.60 20.73 7.94
N MET A 74 -12.31 20.86 7.62
CA MET A 74 -11.56 19.85 6.87
C MET A 74 -11.20 18.67 7.75
N LYS A 75 -11.43 17.44 7.27
CA LYS A 75 -11.09 16.20 7.96
C LYS A 75 -9.72 15.71 7.55
N VAL A 76 -9.01 15.10 8.47
CA VAL A 76 -7.61 14.71 8.28
C VAL A 76 -7.39 13.24 8.60
N ILE A 77 -6.73 12.54 7.66
CA ILE A 77 -6.06 11.26 7.91
C ILE A 77 -4.60 11.60 8.20
N PHE A 78 -4.16 11.35 9.42
CA PHE A 78 -2.77 11.61 9.82
C PHE A 78 -1.93 10.37 9.64
N CYS A 79 -0.73 10.50 9.05
CA CYS A 79 0.13 9.36 8.76
C CYS A 79 1.29 9.22 9.75
N THR A 80 1.70 7.99 10.02
CA THR A 80 3.00 7.75 10.64
C THR A 80 4.10 7.96 9.61
N PRO A 81 5.20 8.67 9.93
CA PRO A 81 6.18 9.11 8.94
C PRO A 81 7.30 8.08 8.69
N THR A 82 7.02 6.80 8.92
CA THR A 82 8.04 5.75 8.98
C THR A 82 8.58 5.31 7.62
N ALA A 83 7.91 5.67 6.51
CA ALA A 83 8.39 5.35 5.17
C ALA A 83 9.70 6.07 4.78
N THR A 84 10.02 7.18 5.44
CA THR A 84 11.22 8.00 5.15
C THR A 84 11.93 8.44 6.44
N PRO A 85 12.73 7.56 7.06
CA PRO A 85 13.48 7.93 8.26
C PRO A 85 14.46 9.09 7.98
N PRO A 86 14.68 9.97 8.96
CA PRO A 86 15.55 11.14 8.82
C PRO A 86 17.03 10.76 8.66
N ALA A 87 17.81 11.65 8.06
CA ALA A 87 19.24 11.42 7.80
C ALA A 87 20.05 11.14 9.08
N TRP A 88 19.74 11.83 10.20
CA TRP A 88 20.43 11.61 11.47
C TRP A 88 20.29 10.17 11.98
N LEU A 89 19.13 9.54 11.71
CA LEU A 89 18.84 8.19 12.14
C LEU A 89 19.73 7.16 11.42
N THR A 90 19.81 7.25 10.10
CA THR A 90 20.60 6.32 9.29
C THR A 90 22.12 6.56 9.39
N GLU A 91 22.52 7.80 9.66
CA GLU A 91 23.92 8.15 9.89
C GLU A 91 24.42 7.65 11.26
N LYS A 92 23.60 7.81 12.29
CA LYS A 92 23.94 7.39 13.65
C LYS A 92 23.81 5.88 13.86
N TYR A 93 22.85 5.25 13.18
CA TYR A 93 22.46 3.84 13.34
C TYR A 93 22.44 3.12 11.98
N PRO A 94 23.61 2.92 11.33
CA PRO A 94 23.65 2.29 10.00
C PRO A 94 23.07 0.87 9.95
N GLU A 95 22.95 0.20 11.10
CA GLU A 95 22.28 -1.11 11.23
C GLU A 95 20.76 -1.07 10.94
N VAL A 96 20.16 0.12 10.78
CA VAL A 96 18.77 0.26 10.36
C VAL A 96 18.60 0.13 8.85
N LEU A 97 19.70 0.24 8.10
CA LEU A 97 19.65 0.21 6.65
C LEU A 97 19.38 -1.19 6.11
N ASN A 98 18.55 -1.27 5.10
CA ASN A 98 18.39 -2.47 4.32
C ASN A 98 19.58 -2.66 3.36
N ALA A 99 19.84 -3.89 2.95
CA ALA A 99 20.86 -4.27 1.99
C ALA A 99 20.22 -4.93 0.76
N ASN A 100 20.95 -4.91 -0.36
CA ASN A 100 20.63 -5.79 -1.48
C ASN A 100 21.17 -7.22 -1.23
N MET A 101 20.89 -8.15 -2.14
CA MET A 101 21.34 -9.55 -2.05
C MET A 101 22.88 -9.69 -1.99
N ASP A 102 23.63 -8.73 -2.53
CA ASP A 102 25.10 -8.70 -2.48
C ASP A 102 25.64 -8.13 -1.16
N GLY A 103 24.77 -7.74 -0.22
CA GLY A 103 25.11 -7.18 1.07
C GLY A 103 25.48 -5.69 1.05
N VAL A 104 25.22 -4.99 -0.07
CA VAL A 104 25.45 -3.54 -0.17
C VAL A 104 24.29 -2.79 0.45
N LEU A 105 24.57 -1.95 1.45
CA LEU A 105 23.56 -1.15 2.14
C LEU A 105 22.99 -0.05 1.23
N TYR A 106 21.67 0.10 1.27
CA TYR A 106 21.00 1.28 0.70
C TYR A 106 21.35 2.53 1.53
N ARG A 107 21.22 3.69 0.91
CA ARG A 107 21.54 4.97 1.56
C ARG A 107 20.30 5.84 1.72
N HIS A 108 20.38 6.76 2.67
CA HIS A 108 19.40 7.84 2.81
C HIS A 108 19.26 8.65 1.50
N GLY A 109 18.08 9.16 1.24
CA GLY A 109 17.76 10.03 0.09
C GLY A 109 16.62 9.53 -0.79
N GLY A 110 15.98 8.43 -0.41
CA GLY A 110 14.77 7.88 -1.01
C GLY A 110 13.82 7.37 0.06
N ARG A 111 12.91 6.49 -0.34
CA ARG A 111 12.04 5.75 0.57
C ARG A 111 12.57 4.34 0.75
N ARG A 112 12.14 3.61 1.82
CA ARG A 112 12.40 2.17 2.01
C ARG A 112 13.87 1.75 2.08
N HIS A 113 14.76 2.64 2.45
CA HIS A 113 16.15 2.30 2.66
C HIS A 113 16.43 1.65 4.03
N TYR A 114 15.40 1.51 4.84
CA TYR A 114 15.43 0.87 6.18
C TYR A 114 14.96 -0.59 6.13
N ASN A 115 15.09 -1.27 7.25
CA ASN A 115 14.76 -2.66 7.41
C ASN A 115 13.80 -2.86 8.61
N TYR A 116 12.69 -3.55 8.36
CA TYR A 116 11.64 -3.81 9.37
C TYR A 116 12.15 -4.62 10.56
N ASN A 117 13.17 -5.44 10.37
CA ASN A 117 13.69 -6.35 11.37
C ASN A 117 14.82 -5.76 12.22
N SER A 118 15.29 -4.53 11.93
CA SER A 118 16.25 -3.85 12.78
C SER A 118 15.62 -3.51 14.13
N PRO A 119 16.15 -4.05 15.26
CA PRO A 119 15.61 -3.71 16.59
C PRO A 119 15.71 -2.20 16.88
N LYS A 120 16.78 -1.54 16.40
CA LYS A 120 16.94 -0.10 16.56
C LYS A 120 15.89 0.68 15.75
N TYR A 121 15.55 0.22 14.53
CA TYR A 121 14.51 0.86 13.74
C TYR A 121 13.13 0.69 14.37
N GLN A 122 12.83 -0.51 14.91
CA GLN A 122 11.58 -0.76 15.64
C GLN A 122 11.48 0.10 16.91
N GLU A 123 12.58 0.28 17.65
CA GLU A 123 12.64 1.17 18.82
C GLU A 123 12.30 2.62 18.43
N LEU A 124 12.98 3.17 17.40
CA LEU A 124 12.78 4.55 16.97
C LEU A 124 11.40 4.75 16.33
N THR A 125 10.91 3.76 15.59
CA THR A 125 9.52 3.72 15.09
C THR A 125 8.52 3.78 16.24
N THR A 126 8.72 2.98 17.28
CA THR A 126 7.87 3.00 18.48
C THR A 126 7.81 4.39 19.09
N ILE A 127 8.96 5.03 19.24
CA ILE A 127 9.05 6.37 19.83
C ILE A 127 8.29 7.40 18.98
N ILE A 128 8.57 7.50 17.69
CA ILE A 128 7.93 8.52 16.84
C ILE A 128 6.42 8.30 16.69
N VAL A 129 5.98 7.04 16.58
CA VAL A 129 4.56 6.70 16.47
C VAL A 129 3.84 7.02 17.79
N GLU A 130 4.42 6.65 18.93
CA GLU A 130 3.83 6.94 20.25
C GLU A 130 3.76 8.46 20.52
N LYS A 131 4.84 9.20 20.23
CA LYS A 131 4.89 10.66 20.38
C LYS A 131 3.85 11.35 19.49
N SER A 132 3.74 10.94 18.23
CA SER A 132 2.76 11.49 17.29
C SER A 132 1.33 11.13 17.70
N ALA A 133 1.05 9.87 18.01
CA ALA A 133 -0.29 9.43 18.40
C ALA A 133 -0.75 10.04 19.72
N SER A 134 0.10 10.06 20.75
CA SER A 134 -0.25 10.67 22.04
C SER A 134 -0.55 12.17 21.94
N HIS A 135 0.11 12.87 21.01
CA HIS A 135 -0.10 14.31 20.82
C HIS A 135 -1.30 14.61 19.92
N TYR A 136 -1.39 13.98 18.75
CA TYR A 136 -2.36 14.35 17.71
C TYR A 136 -3.68 13.61 17.75
N ALA A 137 -3.76 12.37 18.27
CA ALA A 137 -4.93 11.50 18.08
C ALA A 137 -6.26 12.08 18.63
N LYS A 138 -6.20 12.99 19.58
CA LYS A 138 -7.42 13.65 20.12
C LYS A 138 -7.83 14.92 19.37
N HIS A 139 -7.04 15.35 18.39
CA HIS A 139 -7.34 16.57 17.64
C HIS A 139 -8.66 16.42 16.86
N PRO A 140 -9.56 17.44 16.89
CA PRO A 140 -10.89 17.35 16.30
C PRO A 140 -10.90 17.14 14.78
N ALA A 141 -9.90 17.65 14.05
CA ALA A 141 -9.80 17.47 12.62
C ALA A 141 -9.45 16.03 12.23
N ILE A 142 -8.77 15.26 13.08
CA ILE A 142 -8.32 13.91 12.76
C ILE A 142 -9.46 12.92 12.90
N ILE A 143 -9.69 12.13 11.85
CA ILE A 143 -10.73 11.10 11.77
C ILE A 143 -10.16 9.68 11.62
N GLY A 144 -8.87 9.56 11.39
CA GLY A 144 -8.20 8.28 11.23
C GLY A 144 -6.70 8.41 10.99
N TRP A 145 -6.04 7.28 10.97
CA TRP A 145 -4.59 7.16 10.81
C TRP A 145 -4.24 6.26 9.64
N GLN A 146 -3.23 6.65 8.88
CA GLN A 146 -2.53 5.74 7.99
C GLN A 146 -1.20 5.35 8.63
N ILE A 147 -0.91 4.06 8.70
CA ILE A 147 0.41 3.59 9.13
C ILE A 147 1.32 3.48 7.91
N ASP A 148 2.54 4.02 8.02
CA ASP A 148 3.55 3.99 6.97
C ASP A 148 3.03 4.50 5.61
N ASN A 149 3.62 4.09 4.51
CA ASN A 149 3.15 4.33 3.15
C ASN A 149 3.62 3.21 2.23
N GLU A 150 2.69 2.55 1.54
CA GLU A 150 2.99 1.56 0.50
C GLU A 150 4.01 0.49 0.94
N LEU A 151 3.74 -0.25 2.03
CA LEU A 151 4.62 -1.31 2.52
C LEU A 151 5.02 -2.28 1.39
N ASN A 152 6.30 -2.56 1.25
CA ASN A 152 6.92 -3.38 0.20
C ASN A 152 6.88 -2.80 -1.23
N CYS A 153 6.59 -1.51 -1.43
CA CYS A 153 6.49 -0.90 -2.77
C CYS A 153 7.81 -0.96 -3.55
N GLU A 154 8.83 -0.20 -3.12
CA GLU A 154 10.11 -0.11 -3.84
C GLU A 154 11.01 -1.29 -3.60
N LYS A 155 10.92 -1.87 -2.40
CA LYS A 155 11.66 -3.05 -1.97
C LYS A 155 10.77 -3.96 -1.16
N ASN A 156 10.71 -5.19 -1.58
CA ASN A 156 10.00 -6.29 -0.94
C ASN A 156 10.95 -7.46 -0.61
N GLU A 157 12.21 -7.13 -0.42
CA GLU A 157 13.30 -8.04 -0.10
C GLU A 157 14.28 -7.37 0.87
N PHE A 158 14.78 -8.13 1.83
CA PHE A 158 15.58 -7.62 2.96
C PHE A 158 16.75 -8.54 3.22
N TYR A 159 17.96 -8.04 3.12
CA TYR A 159 19.20 -8.84 3.16
C TYR A 159 20.23 -8.34 4.16
N SER A 160 19.84 -7.52 5.14
CA SER A 160 20.76 -7.06 6.19
C SER A 160 21.07 -8.15 7.23
N GLU A 161 22.01 -7.87 8.13
CA GLU A 161 22.32 -8.78 9.24
C GLU A 161 21.11 -8.99 10.17
N SER A 162 20.35 -7.93 10.46
CA SER A 162 19.14 -8.04 11.27
C SER A 162 18.09 -8.95 10.63
N ASP A 163 18.01 -8.96 9.29
CA ASP A 163 17.11 -9.86 8.55
C ASP A 163 17.55 -11.30 8.66
N THR A 164 18.85 -11.57 8.59
CA THR A 164 19.38 -12.93 8.79
C THR A 164 19.05 -13.45 10.19
N ILE A 165 19.24 -12.63 11.22
CA ILE A 165 18.92 -13.00 12.60
C ILE A 165 17.41 -13.27 12.77
N ALA A 166 16.58 -12.39 12.22
CA ALA A 166 15.12 -12.51 12.28
C ALA A 166 14.61 -13.72 11.47
N PHE A 167 15.22 -14.01 10.31
CA PHE A 167 14.88 -15.17 9.48
C PHE A 167 15.17 -16.50 10.21
N ARG A 168 16.33 -16.61 10.86
CA ARG A 168 16.66 -17.76 11.71
C ARG A 168 15.61 -17.98 12.79
N LYS A 169 15.20 -16.91 13.47
CA LYS A 169 14.14 -16.98 14.47
C LYS A 169 12.80 -17.44 13.87
N PHE A 170 12.40 -16.90 12.72
CA PHE A 170 11.21 -17.31 12.00
C PHE A 170 11.24 -18.83 11.66
N LEU A 171 12.38 -19.31 11.16
CA LEU A 171 12.56 -20.73 10.85
C LEU A 171 12.53 -21.63 12.10
N MET A 172 13.15 -21.18 13.19
CA MET A 172 13.08 -21.89 14.48
C MET A 172 11.63 -22.01 14.99
N GLU A 173 10.86 -20.94 14.89
CA GLU A 173 9.44 -20.93 15.27
C GLU A 173 8.61 -21.85 14.37
N LYS A 174 8.92 -21.92 13.07
CA LYS A 174 8.21 -22.72 12.09
C LYS A 174 8.51 -24.23 12.21
N TYR A 175 9.78 -24.60 12.32
CA TYR A 175 10.22 -26.00 12.22
C TYR A 175 10.56 -26.65 13.57
N GLY A 176 10.86 -25.88 14.58
CA GLY A 176 11.21 -26.38 15.91
C GLY A 176 12.61 -27.01 16.03
N SER A 177 13.11 -27.66 14.96
CA SER A 177 14.44 -28.25 14.94
C SER A 177 15.11 -28.09 13.56
N ILE A 178 16.46 -28.14 13.56
CA ILE A 178 17.21 -28.06 12.30
C ILE A 178 17.00 -29.30 11.42
N ASP A 179 16.78 -30.47 12.03
CA ASP A 179 16.51 -31.69 11.28
C ASP A 179 15.16 -31.60 10.55
N ALA A 180 14.12 -31.03 11.17
CA ALA A 180 12.82 -30.82 10.53
C ALA A 180 12.94 -29.81 9.37
N LEU A 181 13.74 -28.74 9.52
CA LEU A 181 14.06 -27.83 8.42
C LEU A 181 14.77 -28.57 7.27
N ASN A 182 15.81 -29.35 7.58
CA ASN A 182 16.57 -30.10 6.60
C ASN A 182 15.68 -31.08 5.81
N GLU A 183 14.76 -31.74 6.48
CA GLU A 183 13.78 -32.63 5.84
C GLU A 183 12.85 -31.83 4.90
N ALA A 184 12.26 -30.74 5.40
CA ALA A 184 11.33 -29.91 4.64
C ALA A 184 11.98 -29.24 3.41
N TRP A 185 13.23 -28.82 3.50
CA TRP A 185 13.96 -28.21 2.40
C TRP A 185 14.66 -29.21 1.48
N GLY A 186 14.69 -30.49 1.85
CA GLY A 186 15.38 -31.53 1.09
C GLY A 186 16.89 -31.30 0.96
N THR A 187 17.53 -30.83 2.04
CA THR A 187 18.92 -30.34 2.03
C THR A 187 19.98 -31.42 1.77
N ASN A 188 19.60 -32.69 1.77
CA ASN A 188 20.47 -33.77 1.31
C ASN A 188 20.89 -33.58 -0.16
N PHE A 189 20.10 -32.86 -0.94
CA PHE A 189 20.44 -32.54 -2.33
C PHE A 189 21.62 -31.57 -2.36
N TRP A 190 22.67 -31.91 -3.11
CA TRP A 190 23.92 -31.18 -3.22
C TRP A 190 24.62 -30.83 -1.89
N ASN A 191 24.38 -31.67 -0.86
CA ASN A 191 25.01 -31.52 0.45
C ASN A 191 24.74 -30.14 1.11
N GLN A 192 23.49 -29.69 1.03
CA GLN A 192 23.04 -28.43 1.63
C GLN A 192 22.64 -28.55 3.11
N THR A 193 22.85 -29.75 3.73
CA THR A 193 22.43 -30.04 5.10
C THR A 193 23.06 -29.10 6.11
N TYR A 194 22.23 -28.48 6.95
CA TYR A 194 22.64 -27.61 8.04
C TYR A 194 22.72 -28.39 9.36
N ASN A 195 23.67 -28.02 10.23
CA ASN A 195 23.79 -28.61 11.56
C ASN A 195 23.10 -27.75 12.63
N SER A 196 22.93 -26.47 12.37
CA SER A 196 22.25 -25.54 13.27
C SER A 196 21.61 -24.39 12.49
N PHE A 197 20.69 -23.66 13.12
CA PHE A 197 20.06 -22.49 12.52
C PHE A 197 21.05 -21.34 12.29
N GLU A 198 22.16 -21.28 13.01
CA GLU A 198 23.21 -20.27 12.83
C GLU A 198 23.92 -20.40 11.48
N GLU A 199 23.84 -21.55 10.83
CA GLU A 199 24.39 -21.78 9.50
C GLU A 199 23.46 -21.30 8.38
N VAL A 200 22.18 -21.00 8.70
CA VAL A 200 21.20 -20.53 7.74
C VAL A 200 21.28 -19.01 7.60
N TYR A 201 21.23 -18.53 6.38
CA TYR A 201 21.21 -17.10 6.04
C TYR A 201 19.96 -16.79 5.21
N VAL A 202 19.59 -15.50 5.13
CA VAL A 202 18.69 -15.06 4.05
C VAL A 202 19.32 -15.41 2.70
N PRO A 203 18.55 -15.74 1.65
CA PRO A 203 19.09 -16.18 0.38
C PRO A 203 20.19 -15.27 -0.16
N ARG A 204 21.22 -15.86 -0.73
CA ARG A 204 22.39 -15.16 -1.32
C ARG A 204 22.58 -15.61 -2.76
N THR A 205 23.24 -14.78 -3.55
CA THR A 205 23.67 -15.15 -4.89
C THR A 205 24.55 -16.39 -4.84
N THR A 206 24.16 -17.46 -5.51
CA THR A 206 24.94 -18.68 -5.68
C THR A 206 25.70 -18.64 -7.02
N LEU A 207 26.74 -19.45 -7.16
CA LEU A 207 27.56 -19.47 -8.39
C LEU A 207 26.74 -19.70 -9.65
N SER A 208 25.74 -20.57 -9.59
CA SER A 208 24.88 -20.92 -10.73
C SER A 208 23.51 -20.24 -10.68
N ASN A 209 23.29 -19.35 -9.74
CA ASN A 209 22.04 -18.66 -9.49
C ASN A 209 20.84 -19.59 -9.30
N ASN A 210 21.05 -20.74 -8.66
CA ASN A 210 20.05 -21.74 -8.35
C ASN A 210 20.00 -21.99 -6.83
N THR A 211 19.25 -21.14 -6.16
CA THR A 211 18.94 -21.27 -4.74
C THR A 211 17.90 -22.39 -4.55
N ASN A 212 17.89 -23.01 -3.37
CA ASN A 212 16.87 -23.98 -3.01
C ASN A 212 15.48 -23.31 -3.01
N PRO A 213 14.52 -23.80 -3.82
CA PRO A 213 13.20 -23.16 -3.94
C PRO A 213 12.41 -23.17 -2.60
N HIS A 214 12.59 -24.17 -1.75
CA HIS A 214 11.95 -24.19 -0.43
C HIS A 214 12.48 -23.08 0.48
N GLU A 215 13.78 -22.82 0.45
CA GLU A 215 14.42 -21.70 1.16
C GLU A 215 13.86 -20.36 0.66
N VAL A 216 13.74 -20.17 -0.66
CA VAL A 216 13.23 -18.91 -1.24
C VAL A 216 11.76 -18.70 -0.89
N LEU A 217 10.95 -19.74 -0.92
CA LEU A 217 9.56 -19.66 -0.52
C LEU A 217 9.42 -19.28 0.97
N ASP A 218 10.18 -19.89 1.84
CA ASP A 218 10.19 -19.55 3.27
C ASP A 218 10.73 -18.14 3.52
N TYR A 219 11.70 -17.71 2.74
CA TYR A 219 12.17 -16.33 2.80
C TYR A 219 11.07 -15.34 2.38
N THR A 220 10.29 -15.62 1.34
CA THR A 220 9.16 -14.79 0.92
C THR A 220 8.07 -14.72 1.99
N ARG A 221 7.76 -15.86 2.64
CA ARG A 221 6.88 -15.91 3.81
C ARG A 221 7.40 -15.05 4.96
N PHE A 222 8.69 -15.12 5.23
CA PHE A 222 9.36 -14.29 6.24
C PHE A 222 9.28 -12.80 5.93
N VAL A 223 9.48 -12.39 4.68
CA VAL A 223 9.33 -10.99 4.25
C VAL A 223 7.90 -10.50 4.51
N SER A 224 6.91 -11.30 4.18
CA SER A 224 5.50 -11.00 4.47
C SER A 224 5.23 -10.89 5.98
N ASP A 225 5.74 -11.83 6.77
CA ASP A 225 5.61 -11.83 8.24
C ASP A 225 6.25 -10.57 8.86
N SER A 226 7.42 -10.18 8.36
CA SER A 226 8.12 -8.97 8.81
C SER A 226 7.33 -7.69 8.57
N ALA A 227 6.73 -7.56 7.39
CA ALA A 227 5.89 -6.41 7.04
C ALA A 227 4.60 -6.39 7.89
N CYS A 228 3.94 -7.53 8.08
CA CYS A 228 2.76 -7.66 8.94
C CYS A 228 3.08 -7.28 10.40
N LYS A 229 4.18 -7.77 10.94
CA LYS A 229 4.63 -7.45 12.31
C LYS A 229 4.96 -5.96 12.47
N PHE A 230 5.59 -5.35 11.46
CA PHE A 230 5.91 -3.93 11.47
C PHE A 230 4.65 -3.04 11.37
N ALA A 231 3.67 -3.44 10.57
CA ALA A 231 2.36 -2.80 10.52
C ALA A 231 1.65 -2.89 11.87
N LYS A 232 1.64 -4.09 12.47
CA LYS A 232 1.00 -4.34 13.76
C LYS A 232 1.65 -3.55 14.89
N LEU A 233 2.97 -3.43 14.92
CA LEU A 233 3.70 -2.59 15.90
C LEU A 233 3.13 -1.17 15.94
N GLN A 234 2.95 -0.54 14.79
CA GLN A 234 2.45 0.82 14.68
C GLN A 234 0.97 0.91 15.06
N SER A 235 0.16 -0.01 14.54
CA SER A 235 -1.27 -0.06 14.82
C SER A 235 -1.57 -0.24 16.32
N ASP A 236 -0.89 -1.17 16.98
CA ASP A 236 -1.06 -1.44 18.42
C ASP A 236 -0.73 -0.21 19.28
N ILE A 237 0.21 0.64 18.85
CA ILE A 237 0.53 1.90 19.52
C ILE A 237 -0.60 2.90 19.32
N ILE A 238 -1.01 3.12 18.06
CA ILE A 238 -2.03 4.13 17.70
C ILE A 238 -3.37 3.80 18.37
N ARG A 239 -3.77 2.53 18.42
CA ARG A 239 -5.00 2.04 19.07
C ARG A 239 -5.15 2.51 20.53
N LYS A 240 -4.05 2.78 21.25
CA LYS A 240 -4.08 3.27 22.63
C LYS A 240 -4.56 4.70 22.75
N TYR A 241 -4.49 5.49 21.66
CA TYR A 241 -4.68 6.94 21.70
C TYR A 241 -5.86 7.46 20.89
N ILE A 242 -6.29 6.77 19.84
CA ILE A 242 -7.37 7.22 18.94
C ILE A 242 -8.72 7.36 19.65
N LYS A 243 -9.58 8.17 19.07
CA LYS A 243 -10.96 8.35 19.54
C LYS A 243 -11.84 7.18 19.10
N PRO A 244 -12.91 6.87 19.84
CA PRO A 244 -13.94 5.95 19.34
C PRO A 244 -14.49 6.41 18.00
N GLY A 245 -14.50 5.52 17.02
CA GLY A 245 -14.95 5.81 15.66
C GLY A 245 -13.83 6.20 14.67
N ASP A 246 -12.66 6.59 15.15
CA ASP A 246 -11.48 6.75 14.30
C ASP A 246 -11.00 5.39 13.78
N PHE A 247 -10.34 5.38 12.64
CA PHE A 247 -9.86 4.18 11.97
C PHE A 247 -8.33 4.17 11.79
N ILE A 248 -7.80 2.98 11.53
CA ILE A 248 -6.42 2.77 11.07
C ILE A 248 -6.47 2.08 9.71
N THR A 249 -5.71 2.59 8.76
CA THR A 249 -5.53 2.03 7.42
C THR A 249 -4.07 2.09 6.97
N THR A 250 -3.74 1.49 5.85
CA THR A 250 -2.55 1.75 5.04
C THR A 250 -2.91 1.64 3.57
N ASN A 251 -2.01 2.04 2.67
CA ASN A 251 -2.26 2.10 1.25
C ASN A 251 -1.41 1.10 0.46
N GLY A 252 -1.92 0.70 -0.69
CA GLY A 252 -1.27 -0.20 -1.63
C GLY A 252 -1.52 -1.68 -1.39
N LEU A 253 -1.31 -2.47 -2.45
CA LEU A 253 -1.26 -3.92 -2.44
C LEU A 253 0.01 -4.34 -3.17
N PHE A 254 1.09 -4.62 -2.43
CA PHE A 254 2.39 -4.90 -3.02
C PHE A 254 2.80 -6.36 -2.85
N GLY A 255 3.80 -6.78 -3.61
CA GLY A 255 4.30 -8.15 -3.62
C GLY A 255 4.97 -8.57 -2.31
N ASN A 256 5.12 -9.89 -2.14
CA ASN A 256 5.72 -10.52 -0.95
C ASN A 256 5.07 -10.07 0.36
N LEU A 257 3.74 -9.89 0.34
CA LEU A 257 2.95 -9.46 1.48
C LEU A 257 1.58 -10.14 1.47
N ASP A 258 1.22 -10.84 2.53
CA ASP A 258 -0.14 -11.28 2.80
C ASP A 258 -0.97 -10.08 3.27
N ASN A 259 -1.57 -9.40 2.30
CA ASN A 259 -2.34 -8.18 2.53
C ASN A 259 -3.62 -8.45 3.36
N GLN A 260 -4.19 -9.65 3.29
CA GLN A 260 -5.34 -10.01 4.14
C GLN A 260 -4.93 -10.16 5.59
N ARG A 261 -3.83 -10.88 5.87
CA ARG A 261 -3.31 -11.02 7.23
C ARG A 261 -2.98 -9.65 7.82
N MET A 262 -2.22 -8.83 7.07
CA MET A 262 -1.89 -7.47 7.50
C MET A 262 -3.15 -6.67 7.84
N THR A 263 -4.16 -6.71 6.98
CA THR A 263 -5.40 -5.97 7.18
C THR A 263 -6.15 -6.49 8.40
N ASN A 264 -6.33 -7.80 8.52
CA ASN A 264 -7.08 -8.41 9.63
C ASN A 264 -6.41 -8.19 10.99
N GLU A 265 -5.07 -8.21 11.05
CA GLU A 265 -4.33 -8.05 12.31
C GLU A 265 -4.10 -6.58 12.71
N SER A 266 -4.11 -5.64 11.75
CA SER A 266 -3.59 -4.29 11.99
C SER A 266 -4.54 -3.15 11.59
N LEU A 267 -5.43 -3.36 10.62
CA LEU A 267 -6.20 -2.29 10.00
C LEU A 267 -7.71 -2.48 10.23
N ASP A 268 -8.46 -1.40 10.02
CA ASP A 268 -9.93 -1.47 9.96
C ASP A 268 -10.40 -1.76 8.53
N PHE A 269 -9.65 -1.34 7.53
CA PHE A 269 -9.82 -1.61 6.11
C PHE A 269 -8.54 -1.27 5.36
N ILE A 270 -8.36 -1.80 4.16
CA ILE A 270 -7.27 -1.43 3.26
C ILE A 270 -7.65 -0.25 2.37
N THR A 271 -6.70 0.58 2.01
CA THR A 271 -6.81 1.52 0.91
C THR A 271 -5.85 1.14 -0.22
N TYR A 272 -6.13 1.60 -1.43
CA TYR A 272 -5.40 1.24 -2.63
C TYR A 272 -4.91 2.48 -3.39
N ASP A 273 -3.81 2.32 -4.12
CA ASP A 273 -3.24 3.37 -4.95
C ASP A 273 -3.48 3.07 -6.43
N SER A 274 -4.30 3.92 -7.04
CA SER A 274 -4.91 3.69 -8.35
C SER A 274 -4.28 4.59 -9.41
N TYR A 275 -3.33 4.04 -10.17
CA TYR A 275 -2.60 4.75 -11.24
C TYR A 275 -2.77 4.06 -12.61
N PRO A 276 -3.97 4.08 -13.21
CA PRO A 276 -4.25 3.32 -14.43
C PRO A 276 -3.40 3.71 -15.63
N ASN A 277 -3.17 5.01 -15.85
CA ASN A 277 -2.31 5.47 -16.94
C ASN A 277 -0.84 5.11 -16.71
N PHE A 278 -0.36 5.24 -15.49
CA PHE A 278 1.01 4.88 -15.15
C PHE A 278 1.26 3.38 -15.34
N ALA A 279 0.32 2.55 -14.91
CA ALA A 279 0.48 1.09 -14.97
C ALA A 279 0.29 0.50 -16.39
N TYR A 280 -0.63 1.06 -17.20
CA TYR A 280 -1.05 0.39 -18.44
C TYR A 280 -1.01 1.24 -19.72
N CYS A 281 -0.83 2.56 -19.63
CA CYS A 281 -0.83 3.45 -20.79
C CYS A 281 0.55 3.81 -21.31
N LEU A 282 1.62 3.36 -20.68
CA LEU A 282 2.99 3.62 -21.14
C LEU A 282 3.30 2.98 -22.47
N ASP A 283 2.69 1.86 -22.75
CA ASP A 283 2.83 1.20 -24.03
C ASP A 283 1.78 1.72 -25.03
N ALA A 284 1.98 2.96 -25.45
CA ALA A 284 1.13 3.60 -26.45
C ALA A 284 1.16 2.88 -27.80
N TYR A 285 2.13 2.02 -28.02
CA TYR A 285 2.33 1.26 -29.26
C TYR A 285 1.76 -0.15 -29.17
N ASN A 286 1.40 -0.64 -27.99
CA ASN A 286 0.75 -1.94 -27.84
C ASN A 286 -0.72 -1.84 -28.29
N LYS A 287 -0.94 -2.15 -29.57
CA LYS A 287 -2.27 -2.11 -30.20
C LYS A 287 -3.21 -3.20 -29.68
N ASP A 288 -2.68 -4.25 -29.05
CA ASP A 288 -3.43 -5.42 -28.62
C ASP A 288 -4.10 -5.26 -27.26
N ASN A 289 -3.73 -4.23 -26.49
CA ASN A 289 -4.33 -3.98 -25.19
C ASN A 289 -5.58 -3.08 -25.28
N PHE A 290 -6.66 -3.60 -25.87
CA PHE A 290 -7.93 -2.89 -25.97
C PHE A 290 -8.74 -2.84 -24.66
N LEU A 291 -8.33 -3.60 -23.63
CA LEU A 291 -8.94 -3.59 -22.31
C LEU A 291 -8.25 -2.62 -21.32
N LYS A 292 -7.40 -1.70 -21.80
CA LYS A 292 -6.54 -0.83 -20.92
C LYS A 292 -7.23 -0.32 -19.66
N ASP A 293 -8.33 0.39 -19.79
CA ASP A 293 -9.06 0.93 -18.64
C ASP A 293 -9.80 -0.18 -17.87
N ARG A 294 -10.19 -1.29 -18.52
CA ARG A 294 -10.85 -2.44 -17.87
C ARG A 294 -9.87 -3.32 -17.11
N MET A 295 -8.62 -3.42 -17.57
CA MET A 295 -7.60 -4.20 -16.85
C MET A 295 -7.42 -3.71 -15.41
N TRP A 296 -7.66 -2.45 -15.15
CA TRP A 296 -7.62 -1.92 -13.79
C TRP A 296 -8.69 -2.54 -12.87
N SER A 297 -9.80 -3.00 -13.42
CA SER A 297 -10.83 -3.75 -12.69
C SER A 297 -10.29 -5.02 -12.03
N ARG A 298 -9.23 -5.65 -12.60
CA ARG A 298 -8.58 -6.81 -11.99
C ARG A 298 -7.98 -6.43 -10.63
N ASN A 299 -7.20 -5.36 -10.61
CA ASN A 299 -6.57 -4.88 -9.38
C ASN A 299 -7.61 -4.47 -8.32
N LEU A 300 -8.66 -3.75 -8.73
CA LEU A 300 -9.75 -3.38 -7.82
C LEU A 300 -10.51 -4.60 -7.27
N SER A 301 -10.63 -5.67 -8.06
CA SER A 301 -11.21 -6.93 -7.58
C SER A 301 -10.31 -7.64 -6.57
N GLU A 302 -8.99 -7.54 -6.71
CA GLU A 302 -8.03 -8.03 -5.72
C GLU A 302 -8.09 -7.23 -4.40
N VAL A 303 -8.21 -5.90 -4.49
CA VAL A 303 -8.40 -5.05 -3.29
C VAL A 303 -9.68 -5.44 -2.54
N ARG A 304 -10.78 -5.67 -3.28
CA ARG A 304 -12.06 -6.11 -2.70
C ARG A 304 -11.95 -7.48 -2.02
N ALA A 305 -11.07 -8.36 -2.49
CA ALA A 305 -10.82 -9.63 -1.84
C ALA A 305 -10.16 -9.47 -0.46
N VAL A 306 -9.42 -8.37 -0.25
CA VAL A 306 -8.81 -8.02 1.04
C VAL A 306 -9.82 -7.32 1.96
N SER A 307 -10.55 -6.34 1.44
CA SER A 307 -11.61 -5.63 2.16
C SER A 307 -12.81 -5.43 1.26
N LYS A 308 -13.98 -5.94 1.63
CA LYS A 308 -15.22 -5.88 0.82
C LYS A 308 -15.59 -4.45 0.44
N ASN A 309 -15.49 -3.52 1.38
CA ASN A 309 -15.49 -2.09 1.14
C ASN A 309 -14.09 -1.56 1.45
N PHE A 310 -13.59 -0.69 0.60
CA PHE A 310 -12.24 -0.17 0.68
C PHE A 310 -12.19 1.31 0.29
N GLY A 311 -11.05 1.94 0.43
CA GLY A 311 -10.80 3.28 -0.07
C GLY A 311 -9.75 3.29 -1.18
N ILE A 312 -9.76 4.32 -1.99
CA ILE A 312 -8.62 4.69 -2.84
C ILE A 312 -7.90 5.83 -2.13
N MET A 313 -6.68 5.59 -1.67
CA MET A 313 -5.89 6.62 -1.01
C MET A 313 -5.19 7.53 -2.00
N GLU A 314 -4.79 6.97 -3.14
CA GLU A 314 -4.10 7.70 -4.19
C GLU A 314 -4.71 7.38 -5.56
N GLN A 315 -5.64 8.22 -6.01
CA GLN A 315 -6.16 8.14 -7.37
C GLN A 315 -5.37 9.07 -8.28
N GLN A 316 -4.88 8.55 -9.39
CA GLN A 316 -4.19 9.36 -10.39
C GLN A 316 -5.01 10.60 -10.79
N SER A 317 -4.41 11.79 -10.71
CA SER A 317 -5.09 13.05 -11.06
C SER A 317 -4.34 13.89 -12.08
N GLY A 318 -3.09 13.56 -12.40
CA GLY A 318 -2.27 14.29 -13.36
C GLY A 318 -1.37 13.38 -14.17
N ALA A 319 -0.45 13.96 -14.93
CA ALA A 319 0.65 13.22 -15.55
C ALA A 319 1.54 12.63 -14.45
N ASN A 320 2.06 11.43 -14.68
CA ASN A 320 2.91 10.75 -13.73
C ASN A 320 4.34 10.67 -14.23
N GLY A 321 5.26 11.06 -13.37
CA GLY A 321 6.68 10.94 -13.64
C GLY A 321 7.40 10.67 -12.35
N TRP A 322 7.87 9.43 -12.18
CA TRP A 322 8.63 9.04 -11.01
C TRP A 322 10.12 9.09 -11.27
N ASN A 323 10.91 9.33 -10.22
CA ASN A 323 12.35 9.56 -10.31
C ASN A 323 12.69 10.78 -11.17
N THR A 324 13.25 10.58 -12.34
CA THR A 324 13.87 11.62 -13.17
C THR A 324 13.16 11.88 -14.50
N GLY A 325 11.97 11.33 -14.69
CA GLY A 325 11.28 11.46 -15.98
C GLY A 325 9.77 11.33 -15.88
N MET A 326 9.08 11.90 -16.87
CA MET A 326 7.63 11.74 -17.03
C MET A 326 7.34 10.45 -17.77
N ALA A 327 6.62 9.54 -17.10
CA ALA A 327 6.35 8.20 -17.60
C ALA A 327 4.93 8.02 -18.16
N ALA A 328 3.95 8.84 -17.74
CA ALA A 328 2.57 8.73 -18.18
C ALA A 328 1.95 10.08 -18.51
N PRO A 329 1.10 10.16 -19.55
CA PRO A 329 0.47 11.40 -19.96
C PRO A 329 -0.58 11.89 -18.95
N THR A 330 -0.90 13.16 -19.03
CA THR A 330 -2.04 13.75 -18.31
C THR A 330 -3.34 13.00 -18.67
N PRO A 331 -4.19 12.69 -17.69
CA PRO A 331 -5.49 12.08 -17.95
C PRO A 331 -6.29 12.88 -18.99
N LYS A 332 -6.90 12.18 -19.95
CA LYS A 332 -7.84 12.79 -20.92
C LYS A 332 -9.07 13.31 -20.20
N PRO A 333 -9.80 14.28 -20.78
CA PRO A 333 -11.09 14.70 -20.24
C PRO A 333 -12.02 13.50 -20.02
N GLY A 334 -12.59 13.37 -18.83
CA GLY A 334 -13.47 12.26 -18.42
C GLY A 334 -12.74 11.02 -17.88
N GLN A 335 -11.43 10.88 -18.03
CA GLN A 335 -10.69 9.73 -17.53
C GLN A 335 -10.65 9.67 -15.99
N MET A 336 -10.46 10.80 -15.32
CA MET A 336 -10.50 10.83 -13.85
C MET A 336 -11.89 10.40 -13.33
N THR A 337 -12.94 10.87 -13.98
CA THR A 337 -14.32 10.45 -13.69
C THR A 337 -14.48 8.95 -13.90
N LEU A 338 -14.02 8.42 -15.04
CA LEU A 338 -14.10 6.99 -15.35
C LEU A 338 -13.41 6.14 -14.27
N TRP A 339 -12.18 6.45 -13.92
CA TRP A 339 -11.42 5.69 -12.93
C TRP A 339 -12.03 5.77 -11.54
N THR A 340 -12.50 6.96 -11.14
CA THR A 340 -13.17 7.15 -9.86
C THR A 340 -14.46 6.33 -9.78
N MET A 341 -15.30 6.38 -10.82
CA MET A 341 -16.54 5.63 -10.84
C MET A 341 -16.31 4.12 -10.99
N GLN A 342 -15.24 3.71 -11.65
CA GLN A 342 -14.81 2.32 -11.69
C GLN A 342 -14.41 1.82 -10.29
N SER A 343 -13.66 2.60 -9.52
CA SER A 343 -13.31 2.26 -8.14
C SER A 343 -14.56 2.11 -7.26
N VAL A 344 -15.50 3.05 -7.38
CA VAL A 344 -16.80 2.99 -6.67
C VAL A 344 -17.59 1.75 -7.07
N ALA A 345 -17.68 1.45 -8.37
CA ALA A 345 -18.37 0.25 -8.88
C ALA A 345 -17.74 -1.07 -8.38
N HIS A 346 -16.51 -1.04 -7.88
CA HIS A 346 -15.83 -2.19 -7.29
C HIS A 346 -15.88 -2.22 -5.75
N GLY A 347 -16.54 -1.25 -5.10
CA GLY A 347 -16.75 -1.21 -3.66
C GLY A 347 -15.95 -0.14 -2.92
N ALA A 348 -15.36 0.83 -3.62
CA ALA A 348 -14.71 1.96 -2.97
C ALA A 348 -15.76 2.99 -2.51
N ASP A 349 -15.79 3.29 -1.21
CA ASP A 349 -16.66 4.34 -0.63
C ASP A 349 -15.92 5.68 -0.51
N TYR A 350 -14.59 5.65 -0.49
CA TYR A 350 -13.70 6.79 -0.38
C TYR A 350 -12.71 6.83 -1.54
N VAL A 351 -12.56 7.99 -2.18
CA VAL A 351 -11.58 8.20 -3.24
C VAL A 351 -10.81 9.49 -2.98
N SER A 352 -9.51 9.36 -2.76
CA SER A 352 -8.56 10.45 -2.55
C SER A 352 -7.65 10.58 -3.77
N TYR A 353 -7.49 11.79 -4.27
CA TYR A 353 -6.63 12.05 -5.41
C TYR A 353 -5.18 12.29 -4.98
N PHE A 354 -4.25 11.71 -5.70
CA PHE A 354 -2.86 12.06 -5.58
C PHE A 354 -2.47 13.05 -6.69
N ARG A 355 -2.22 14.25 -6.33
CA ARG A 355 -2.31 15.04 -5.10
C ARG A 355 -2.96 16.40 -5.40
N TRP A 356 -3.18 17.25 -4.39
CA TRP A 356 -3.77 18.57 -4.62
C TRP A 356 -2.93 19.43 -5.56
N ARG A 357 -1.71 19.81 -5.15
CA ARG A 357 -0.78 20.60 -5.94
C ARG A 357 0.34 19.77 -6.54
N THR A 358 0.72 20.04 -7.77
CA THR A 358 1.97 19.54 -8.36
C THR A 358 3.16 20.16 -7.64
N CYS A 359 4.07 19.36 -7.13
CA CYS A 359 5.27 19.86 -6.46
C CYS A 359 6.22 20.53 -7.45
N THR A 360 6.82 21.65 -7.05
CA THR A 360 7.74 22.43 -7.87
C THR A 360 9.21 22.13 -7.60
N TYR A 361 9.50 21.18 -6.70
CA TYR A 361 10.84 20.75 -6.28
C TYR A 361 10.79 19.30 -5.74
N GLY A 362 11.95 18.72 -5.53
CA GLY A 362 12.11 17.38 -4.95
C GLY A 362 11.98 16.25 -5.98
N THR A 363 12.06 15.03 -5.50
CA THR A 363 12.14 13.80 -6.32
C THR A 363 10.91 13.60 -7.20
N GLU A 364 9.75 14.01 -6.73
CA GLU A 364 8.48 13.86 -7.45
C GLU A 364 8.03 15.12 -8.21
N ILE A 365 8.97 15.95 -8.66
CA ILE A 365 8.68 17.14 -9.44
C ILE A 365 7.85 16.85 -10.71
N TYR A 366 7.95 15.66 -11.28
CA TYR A 366 7.21 15.24 -12.47
C TYR A 366 5.89 14.51 -12.15
N TRP A 367 5.54 14.38 -10.89
CA TRP A 367 4.29 13.76 -10.48
C TRP A 367 3.21 14.81 -10.26
N HIS A 368 2.31 14.93 -11.24
CA HIS A 368 1.34 16.01 -11.27
C HIS A 368 0.09 15.69 -10.44
N GLY A 369 -0.38 16.71 -9.72
CA GLY A 369 -1.62 16.70 -8.95
C GLY A 369 -2.83 17.21 -9.75
N ILE A 370 -3.94 17.49 -9.03
CA ILE A 370 -5.13 18.14 -9.56
C ILE A 370 -4.76 19.50 -10.16
N LEU A 371 -4.06 20.33 -9.36
CA LEU A 371 -3.52 21.59 -9.83
C LEU A 371 -2.14 21.35 -10.47
N ASP A 372 -1.86 22.02 -11.58
CA ASP A 372 -0.55 22.02 -12.21
C ASP A 372 0.44 22.93 -11.46
N TYR A 373 1.64 23.13 -12.02
CA TYR A 373 2.68 23.97 -11.42
C TYR A 373 2.23 25.42 -11.17
N SER A 374 1.25 25.92 -11.94
CA SER A 374 0.75 27.28 -11.75
C SER A 374 -0.12 27.43 -10.51
N GLY A 375 -0.62 26.32 -9.95
CA GLY A 375 -1.58 26.31 -8.85
C GLY A 375 -2.96 26.89 -9.19
N ARG A 376 -3.25 27.17 -10.48
CA ARG A 376 -4.50 27.76 -10.94
C ARG A 376 -5.57 26.70 -11.16
N ASP A 377 -6.82 27.15 -11.15
CA ASP A 377 -7.94 26.31 -11.56
C ASP A 377 -7.78 25.85 -13.00
N ASN A 378 -8.14 24.59 -13.23
CA ASN A 378 -7.99 23.94 -14.52
C ASN A 378 -9.11 22.91 -14.75
N ARG A 379 -9.11 22.23 -15.91
CA ARG A 379 -10.15 21.25 -16.24
C ARG A 379 -10.20 20.07 -15.27
N ARG A 380 -9.06 19.67 -14.64
CA ARG A 380 -9.02 18.55 -13.70
C ARG A 380 -9.77 18.87 -12.41
N LEU A 381 -9.60 20.10 -11.92
CA LEU A 381 -10.37 20.57 -10.77
C LEU A 381 -11.87 20.65 -11.08
N ALA A 382 -12.23 21.12 -12.26
CA ALA A 382 -13.64 21.12 -12.72
C ALA A 382 -14.18 19.69 -12.84
N GLU A 383 -13.37 18.73 -13.26
CA GLU A 383 -13.75 17.31 -13.32
C GLU A 383 -13.97 16.71 -11.92
N VAL A 384 -13.09 17.05 -10.92
CA VAL A 384 -13.27 16.66 -9.51
C VAL A 384 -14.61 17.18 -8.97
N LYS A 385 -14.93 18.46 -9.22
CA LYS A 385 -16.24 19.02 -8.84
C LYS A 385 -17.40 18.24 -9.45
N SER A 386 -17.30 17.89 -10.74
CA SER A 386 -18.32 17.08 -11.41
C SER A 386 -18.44 15.67 -10.82
N VAL A 387 -17.34 15.07 -10.36
CA VAL A 387 -17.36 13.78 -9.63
C VAL A 387 -18.10 13.94 -8.30
N HIS A 388 -17.83 15.00 -7.54
CA HIS A 388 -18.56 15.27 -6.30
C HIS A 388 -20.07 15.37 -6.52
N GLU A 389 -20.50 16.10 -7.55
CA GLU A 389 -21.93 16.19 -7.91
C GLU A 389 -22.55 14.82 -8.24
N LYS A 390 -21.78 13.90 -8.83
CA LYS A 390 -22.21 12.52 -9.06
C LYS A 390 -22.28 11.73 -7.76
N PHE A 391 -21.31 11.88 -6.85
CA PHE A 391 -21.30 11.24 -5.54
C PHE A 391 -22.55 11.61 -4.74
N GLN A 392 -22.96 12.90 -4.77
CA GLN A 392 -24.19 13.34 -4.11
C GLN A 392 -25.43 12.65 -4.67
N LYS A 393 -25.49 12.38 -5.99
CA LYS A 393 -26.61 11.69 -6.64
C LYS A 393 -26.60 10.18 -6.41
N LEU A 394 -25.47 9.61 -6.09
CA LEU A 394 -25.24 8.18 -5.92
C LEU A 394 -24.99 7.79 -4.46
N SER A 395 -25.31 8.66 -3.51
CA SER A 395 -25.04 8.41 -2.07
C SER A 395 -25.62 7.08 -1.57
N GLU A 396 -26.75 6.65 -2.11
CA GLU A 396 -27.43 5.40 -1.75
C GLU A 396 -26.63 4.12 -2.04
N ILE A 397 -25.58 4.18 -2.89
CA ILE A 397 -24.73 3.01 -3.17
C ILE A 397 -23.55 2.88 -2.19
N ALA A 398 -23.31 3.86 -1.33
CA ALA A 398 -22.27 3.77 -0.31
C ALA A 398 -22.51 2.55 0.61
N GLY A 399 -21.45 1.80 0.90
CA GLY A 399 -21.53 0.57 1.68
C GLY A 399 -22.21 -0.61 0.98
N SER A 400 -22.58 -0.47 -0.31
CA SER A 400 -23.21 -1.55 -1.07
C SER A 400 -22.24 -2.71 -1.29
N LYS A 401 -22.77 -3.92 -1.31
CA LYS A 401 -21.98 -5.14 -1.57
C LYS A 401 -21.93 -5.42 -3.07
N TYR A 402 -20.74 -5.69 -3.57
CA TYR A 402 -20.57 -6.24 -4.91
C TYR A 402 -21.01 -7.71 -4.92
N GLU A 403 -21.81 -8.08 -5.91
CA GLU A 403 -22.27 -9.46 -6.08
C GLU A 403 -21.62 -10.11 -7.30
N ALA A 404 -20.93 -11.22 -7.08
CA ALA A 404 -20.34 -12.04 -8.13
C ALA A 404 -20.86 -13.48 -8.06
N LYS A 405 -20.94 -14.13 -9.22
CA LYS A 405 -21.28 -15.56 -9.34
C LYS A 405 -20.10 -16.42 -9.76
N VAL A 406 -18.98 -15.79 -10.09
CA VAL A 406 -17.73 -16.43 -10.44
C VAL A 406 -16.69 -16.05 -9.42
N GLY A 407 -16.04 -17.03 -8.82
CA GLY A 407 -14.91 -16.88 -7.91
C GLY A 407 -13.62 -17.37 -8.56
N PHE A 408 -12.57 -16.60 -8.42
CA PHE A 408 -11.21 -16.99 -8.77
C PHE A 408 -10.43 -17.21 -7.48
N LEU A 409 -10.07 -18.46 -7.23
CA LEU A 409 -9.34 -18.86 -6.02
C LEU A 409 -7.84 -18.52 -6.19
N LYS A 410 -7.29 -17.86 -5.20
CA LYS A 410 -5.87 -17.51 -5.08
C LYS A 410 -5.30 -18.07 -3.79
N ASP A 411 -4.01 -18.32 -3.81
CA ASP A 411 -3.23 -18.73 -2.66
C ASP A 411 -1.90 -17.98 -2.69
N TYR A 412 -1.49 -17.41 -1.57
CA TYR A 412 -0.23 -16.64 -1.51
C TYR A 412 0.98 -17.54 -1.75
N ASP A 413 1.02 -18.72 -1.13
CA ASP A 413 2.13 -19.65 -1.27
C ASP A 413 2.27 -20.12 -2.72
N ASN A 414 1.14 -20.50 -3.35
CA ASN A 414 1.12 -20.88 -4.76
C ASN A 414 1.57 -19.74 -5.69
N ALA A 415 1.16 -18.51 -5.40
CA ALA A 415 1.58 -17.33 -6.17
C ALA A 415 3.08 -17.01 -5.98
N TRP A 416 3.61 -17.19 -4.79
CA TRP A 416 5.04 -16.96 -4.50
C TRP A 416 5.91 -18.07 -5.09
N ASP A 417 5.51 -19.33 -4.96
CA ASP A 417 6.20 -20.46 -5.56
C ASP A 417 6.23 -20.35 -7.09
N SER A 418 5.13 -19.90 -7.69
CA SER A 418 5.06 -19.74 -9.16
C SER A 418 6.14 -18.81 -9.73
N GLN A 419 6.64 -17.84 -8.94
CA GLN A 419 7.70 -16.93 -9.36
C GLN A 419 9.07 -17.63 -9.50
N LEU A 420 9.24 -18.80 -8.92
CA LEU A 420 10.47 -19.59 -8.96
C LEU A 420 10.57 -20.49 -10.19
N ASP A 421 9.45 -20.79 -10.82
CA ASP A 421 9.37 -21.63 -12.03
C ASP A 421 8.88 -20.80 -13.22
N VAL A 422 9.76 -20.62 -14.20
CA VAL A 422 9.48 -19.85 -15.42
C VAL A 422 8.25 -20.32 -16.19
N TRP A 423 7.92 -21.60 -16.13
CA TRP A 423 6.74 -22.16 -16.80
C TRP A 423 5.49 -21.93 -15.97
N HIS A 424 5.54 -22.17 -14.66
CA HIS A 424 4.42 -21.99 -13.76
C HIS A 424 4.02 -20.51 -13.69
N GLU A 425 4.98 -19.60 -13.53
CA GLU A 425 4.73 -18.15 -13.55
C GLU A 425 3.94 -17.72 -14.79
N LYS A 426 4.40 -18.14 -15.97
CA LYS A 426 3.74 -17.80 -17.24
C LYS A 426 2.34 -18.38 -17.36
N VAL A 427 2.16 -19.63 -16.96
CA VAL A 427 0.88 -20.33 -17.10
C VAL A 427 -0.13 -19.82 -16.08
N GLU A 428 0.29 -19.63 -14.83
CA GLU A 428 -0.56 -19.03 -13.78
C GLU A 428 -1.03 -17.62 -14.18
N TRP A 429 -0.11 -16.75 -14.55
CA TRP A 429 -0.42 -15.40 -14.98
C TRP A 429 -1.32 -15.34 -16.22
N LYS A 430 -1.04 -16.14 -17.24
CA LYS A 430 -1.88 -16.20 -18.45
C LYS A 430 -3.27 -16.74 -18.18
N SER A 431 -3.39 -17.73 -17.30
CA SER A 431 -4.68 -18.27 -16.89
C SER A 431 -5.51 -17.22 -16.15
N GLN A 432 -4.88 -16.49 -15.22
CA GLN A 432 -5.51 -15.42 -14.48
C GLN A 432 -6.01 -14.31 -15.42
N LEU A 433 -5.16 -13.87 -16.35
CA LEU A 433 -5.53 -12.85 -17.35
C LEU A 433 -6.63 -13.36 -18.29
N GLY A 434 -6.53 -14.58 -18.78
CA GLY A 434 -7.51 -15.14 -19.73
C GLY A 434 -8.90 -15.30 -19.09
N ILE A 435 -8.97 -15.77 -17.86
CA ILE A 435 -10.23 -15.90 -17.11
C ILE A 435 -10.81 -14.51 -16.82
N PHE A 436 -10.00 -13.56 -16.38
CA PHE A 436 -10.41 -12.18 -16.16
C PHE A 436 -10.92 -11.53 -17.46
N GLU A 437 -10.19 -11.69 -18.57
CA GLU A 437 -10.59 -11.17 -19.88
C GLU A 437 -11.92 -11.78 -20.35
N ALA A 438 -12.11 -13.07 -20.17
CA ALA A 438 -13.37 -13.74 -20.48
C ALA A 438 -14.54 -13.17 -19.66
N ALA A 439 -14.35 -12.99 -18.34
CA ALA A 439 -15.34 -12.38 -17.48
C ALA A 439 -15.68 -10.94 -17.91
N GLN A 440 -14.67 -10.13 -18.27
CA GLN A 440 -14.89 -8.77 -18.78
C GLN A 440 -15.63 -8.73 -20.13
N ARG A 441 -15.33 -9.64 -21.04
CA ARG A 441 -15.97 -9.73 -22.36
C ARG A 441 -17.43 -10.17 -22.26
N THR A 442 -17.75 -11.03 -21.31
CA THR A 442 -19.10 -11.55 -21.07
C THR A 442 -19.91 -10.73 -20.08
N HIS A 443 -19.35 -9.63 -19.56
CA HIS A 443 -19.93 -8.82 -18.50
C HIS A 443 -20.33 -9.65 -17.27
N THR A 444 -19.50 -10.62 -16.92
CA THR A 444 -19.73 -11.52 -15.78
C THR A 444 -18.95 -10.98 -14.56
N PRO A 445 -19.66 -10.59 -13.49
CA PRO A 445 -19.02 -10.19 -12.24
C PRO A 445 -18.21 -11.33 -11.64
N MET A 446 -16.95 -11.02 -11.24
CA MET A 446 -16.02 -12.00 -10.70
C MET A 446 -15.35 -11.45 -9.45
N ASP A 447 -15.19 -12.29 -8.44
CA ASP A 447 -14.39 -12.03 -7.24
C ASP A 447 -13.09 -12.83 -7.25
N TYR A 448 -12.05 -12.27 -6.64
CA TYR A 448 -10.90 -13.02 -6.17
C TYR A 448 -11.15 -13.48 -4.73
N ILE A 449 -10.74 -14.69 -4.41
CA ILE A 449 -10.91 -15.30 -3.10
C ILE A 449 -9.58 -15.90 -2.70
N TYR A 450 -8.96 -15.35 -1.66
CA TYR A 450 -7.73 -15.92 -1.12
C TYR A 450 -8.06 -17.12 -0.23
N LEU A 451 -7.54 -18.27 -0.61
CA LEU A 451 -7.62 -19.49 0.21
C LEU A 451 -6.76 -19.32 1.45
N ARG A 452 -7.37 -19.51 2.58
CA ARG A 452 -6.76 -19.42 3.90
C ARG A 452 -7.41 -20.48 4.79
N ASP A 453 -6.81 -20.81 5.92
CA ASP A 453 -7.31 -21.80 6.87
C ASP A 453 -8.72 -21.46 7.43
N ASP A 454 -9.11 -20.18 7.38
CA ASP A 454 -10.40 -19.70 7.84
C ASP A 454 -11.50 -19.67 6.76
N VAL A 455 -11.17 -19.93 5.49
CA VAL A 455 -12.16 -19.99 4.40
C VAL A 455 -12.97 -21.29 4.50
N THR A 456 -14.29 -21.14 4.54
CA THR A 456 -15.23 -22.23 4.70
C THR A 456 -16.04 -22.49 3.43
N ALA A 457 -16.70 -23.64 3.37
CA ALA A 457 -17.64 -23.95 2.28
C ALA A 457 -18.80 -22.94 2.21
N GLU A 458 -19.17 -22.30 3.33
CA GLU A 458 -20.20 -21.26 3.37
C GLU A 458 -19.77 -20.01 2.60
N ASP A 459 -18.50 -19.64 2.71
CA ASP A 459 -17.95 -18.47 2.01
C ASP A 459 -17.93 -18.67 0.49
N LEU A 460 -17.89 -19.90 0.03
CA LEU A 460 -17.87 -20.27 -1.38
C LEU A 460 -19.28 -20.50 -1.97
N LYS A 461 -20.32 -20.68 -1.17
CA LYS A 461 -21.71 -20.92 -1.61
C LYS A 461 -22.29 -19.87 -2.55
N PRO A 462 -21.98 -18.55 -2.45
CA PRO A 462 -22.51 -17.56 -3.35
C PRO A 462 -22.10 -17.75 -4.80
N TYR A 463 -21.02 -18.48 -5.06
CA TYR A 463 -20.42 -18.64 -6.38
C TYR A 463 -20.97 -19.89 -7.08
N SER A 464 -21.39 -19.72 -8.34
CA SER A 464 -21.85 -20.82 -9.21
C SER A 464 -20.68 -21.52 -9.92
N VAL A 465 -19.58 -20.81 -10.10
CA VAL A 465 -18.33 -21.31 -10.73
C VAL A 465 -17.13 -20.84 -9.92
N LEU A 466 -16.22 -21.77 -9.67
CA LEU A 466 -14.94 -21.49 -9.03
C LEU A 466 -13.80 -21.91 -9.98
N PHE A 467 -12.83 -21.04 -10.17
CA PHE A 467 -11.60 -21.30 -10.88
C PHE A 467 -10.44 -21.38 -9.88
N TYR A 468 -9.69 -22.46 -9.92
CA TYR A 468 -8.41 -22.60 -9.22
C TYR A 468 -7.36 -23.14 -10.18
N PRO A 469 -6.78 -22.26 -11.03
CA PRO A 469 -5.83 -22.71 -12.05
C PRO A 469 -4.46 -22.99 -11.41
N HIS A 470 -3.84 -24.07 -11.87
CA HIS A 470 -2.46 -24.43 -11.58
C HIS A 470 -2.07 -24.45 -10.08
N PRO A 471 -2.82 -25.12 -9.20
CA PRO A 471 -2.38 -25.32 -7.83
C PRO A 471 -1.14 -26.22 -7.82
N VAL A 472 -0.05 -25.72 -7.23
CA VAL A 472 1.21 -26.48 -7.11
C VAL A 472 1.44 -26.88 -5.63
N LEU A 473 1.00 -26.06 -4.69
CA LEU A 473 1.13 -26.26 -3.26
C LEU A 473 -0.20 -26.62 -2.62
#